data_aaa6b122ef0ad66cba414b5f14838ae3
#
_entry.id   aaa6b122ef0ad66cba414b5f14838ae3
#
_cell.length_a   1.000
_cell.length_b   1.000
_cell.length_c   1.000
_cell.angle_alpha   90.00
_cell.angle_beta   90.00
_cell.angle_gamma   90.00
#
_symmetry.space_group_name_H-M   'P 1'
#
loop_
_entity.id
_entity.type
_entity.pdbx_description
1 polymer ?
#
loop_
_entity_poly.entity_id
_entity_poly.type
_entity_poly.pdbx_seq_one_letter_code
_entity_poly.pdbx_strand_id
1 'polypeptide(L)'
;MSKKVTEESEKKDEKIVTRYDRKVQKRKEQAEQEKKERTIGIIVSAVIIVAVVALIASFPIRTWMAVNKTFVEIGGDKVSQVEFDYYYNTMKNSYVSQYGSTMSYMGIDLSGDLSSQMYSDTLTWQDYFQQLAVSNIQNNKALLKEANEAGFTYDEKEEFDTYKDVLKAQASEAGVSLSEYLKQAFGSYATLGRLEKTIKEYLHANAYYRQVSENSTPADEEIDTYYAENKDSYDSVDYRMLQFDADLPTEPTDLADPVEESEDTADSTESTDDSTDTEEAYQPSEAEIAYAMSVAKEEADAALKTISTEGELTKNAKRTTVNSNYRDWMFDESRKDGDTTVIEDENNHRYYVVEFVQRYLDQQPSVKARMVITENTDGQTILDEWKAGEATEASFEELCKKYSDDTSVSTNGGLYESLLKSNLENSYPDLSDWLFSEDRKEGDTTVITMESGTTYVVYYISQGDPEWKINISSTLLNQKMSDYLTQISENITVEDPKGNLRYLAVQASEEAAASESAQEATEETDADSTAASEETESTTAE
;
A
#
# COMPACT_ATOMS: atom_id res chain seq x y z
N MET A 1 84.20 -54.18 46.47
CA MET A 1 84.12 -53.85 47.91
C MET A 1 82.73 -53.58 48.27
N SER A 2 82.23 -54.34 49.21
CA SER A 2 80.89 -54.42 49.79
C SER A 2 80.48 -53.17 50.53
N LYS A 3 79.21 -52.78 50.41
CA LYS A 3 78.46 -52.22 51.57
C LYS A 3 76.96 -52.53 51.40
N LYS A 4 76.48 -53.38 52.26
CA LYS A 4 75.07 -53.60 52.61
C LYS A 4 74.47 -52.33 53.12
N VAL A 5 73.25 -51.97 52.64
CA VAL A 5 72.39 -51.04 53.30
C VAL A 5 71.11 -51.82 53.76
N THR A 6 70.92 -51.76 55.06
CA THR A 6 69.88 -52.38 55.84
C THR A 6 68.49 -51.73 55.53
N GLU A 7 67.48 -52.53 55.19
CA GLU A 7 66.06 -52.14 55.17
C GLU A 7 65.59 -52.08 56.58
N GLU A 8 65.25 -50.85 57.04
CA GLU A 8 64.45 -50.64 58.22
C GLU A 8 62.94 -50.51 57.83
N SER A 9 62.19 -51.50 58.17
CA SER A 9 60.74 -51.57 57.91
C SER A 9 60.04 -50.65 58.91
N GLU A 10 59.53 -49.48 58.43
CA GLU A 10 58.52 -48.74 59.18
C GLU A 10 57.19 -49.47 59.16
N LYS A 11 56.83 -50.09 60.28
CA LYS A 11 55.50 -50.54 60.59
C LYS A 11 54.61 -49.33 60.79
N LYS A 12 53.76 -48.96 59.79
CA LYS A 12 52.62 -48.09 60.00
C LYS A 12 51.67 -48.77 60.96
N ASP A 13 51.50 -48.20 62.16
CA ASP A 13 50.45 -48.53 63.09
C ASP A 13 49.08 -48.29 62.46
N GLU A 14 48.40 -49.33 61.97
CA GLU A 14 47.00 -49.31 61.64
C GLU A 14 46.16 -49.04 62.88
N LYS A 15 45.80 -47.77 63.10
CA LYS A 15 44.79 -47.39 64.11
C LYS A 15 43.53 -48.20 63.86
N ILE A 16 43.19 -49.09 64.79
CA ILE A 16 41.94 -49.83 64.77
C ILE A 16 40.81 -48.82 64.89
N VAL A 17 40.15 -48.55 63.73
CA VAL A 17 39.00 -47.60 63.63
C VAL A 17 37.80 -48.25 64.27
N THR A 18 37.45 -47.79 65.46
CA THR A 18 36.28 -48.31 66.22
C THR A 18 34.97 -47.91 65.56
N ARG A 19 33.87 -48.64 65.86
CA ARG A 19 32.52 -48.29 65.39
C ARG A 19 32.12 -46.85 65.77
N TYR A 20 32.68 -46.31 66.81
CA TYR A 20 32.47 -44.92 67.23
C TYR A 20 33.21 -43.96 66.34
N ASP A 21 34.43 -44.22 65.98
CA ASP A 21 35.25 -43.36 65.08
C ASP A 21 34.60 -43.28 63.67
N ARG A 22 34.08 -44.37 63.14
CA ARG A 22 33.31 -44.39 61.88
C ARG A 22 32.03 -43.57 61.93
N LYS A 23 31.31 -43.56 63.08
CA LYS A 23 30.13 -42.70 63.30
C LYS A 23 30.51 -41.22 63.38
N VAL A 24 31.62 -40.88 64.04
CA VAL A 24 32.11 -39.52 64.15
C VAL A 24 32.60 -39.03 62.80
N GLN A 25 33.26 -39.85 62.01
CA GLN A 25 33.74 -39.52 60.68
C GLN A 25 32.56 -39.32 59.70
N LYS A 26 31.57 -40.19 59.68
CA LYS A 26 30.33 -40.00 58.94
C LYS A 26 29.59 -38.71 59.30
N ARG A 27 29.54 -38.35 60.58
CA ARG A 27 28.91 -37.07 61.00
C ARG A 27 29.71 -35.85 60.56
N LYS A 28 31.05 -35.96 60.52
CA LYS A 28 31.89 -34.88 60.01
C LYS A 28 31.74 -34.77 58.48
N GLU A 29 31.74 -35.85 57.74
CA GLU A 29 31.51 -35.87 56.31
C GLU A 29 30.12 -35.32 55.94
N GLN A 30 29.07 -35.72 56.69
CA GLN A 30 27.71 -35.16 56.51
C GLN A 30 27.66 -33.67 56.81
N ALA A 31 28.29 -33.22 57.91
CA ALA A 31 28.35 -31.79 58.24
C ALA A 31 29.16 -30.97 57.22
N GLU A 32 30.19 -31.56 56.62
CA GLU A 32 30.95 -30.93 55.54
C GLU A 32 30.15 -30.90 54.25
N GLN A 33 29.41 -31.97 53.94
CA GLN A 33 28.47 -32.03 52.80
C GLN A 33 27.35 -30.98 52.97
N GLU A 34 26.70 -30.94 54.11
CA GLU A 34 25.65 -29.95 54.40
C GLU A 34 26.17 -28.51 54.34
N LYS A 35 27.41 -28.27 54.80
CA LYS A 35 28.05 -26.95 54.60
C LYS A 35 28.33 -26.62 53.15
N LYS A 36 28.81 -27.60 52.34
CA LYS A 36 29.03 -27.42 50.92
C LYS A 36 27.72 -27.15 50.19
N GLU A 37 26.67 -27.95 50.45
CA GLU A 37 25.35 -27.79 49.86
C GLU A 37 24.72 -26.43 50.22
N ARG A 38 24.85 -26.02 51.48
CA ARG A 38 24.41 -24.67 51.94
C ARG A 38 25.19 -23.54 51.26
N THR A 39 26.49 -23.72 51.09
CA THR A 39 27.35 -22.72 50.41
C THR A 39 26.99 -22.65 48.91
N ILE A 40 26.79 -23.80 48.23
CA ILE A 40 26.33 -23.85 46.86
C ILE A 40 24.95 -23.21 46.74
N GLY A 41 24.01 -23.51 47.64
CA GLY A 41 22.68 -22.89 47.66
C GLY A 41 22.73 -21.36 47.78
N ILE A 42 23.61 -20.84 48.66
CA ILE A 42 23.83 -19.40 48.82
C ILE A 42 24.41 -18.78 47.53
N ILE A 43 25.38 -19.43 46.90
CA ILE A 43 26.00 -18.96 45.64
C ILE A 43 24.96 -18.93 44.52
N VAL A 44 24.19 -20.02 44.34
CA VAL A 44 23.14 -20.12 43.34
C VAL A 44 22.07 -19.06 43.55
N SER A 45 21.62 -18.86 44.80
CA SER A 45 20.65 -17.81 45.15
C SER A 45 21.22 -16.40 44.85
N ALA A 46 22.48 -16.14 45.17
CA ALA A 46 23.11 -14.87 44.85
C ALA A 46 23.22 -14.62 43.35
N VAL A 47 23.55 -15.64 42.55
CA VAL A 47 23.57 -15.56 41.06
C VAL A 47 22.18 -15.25 40.53
N ILE A 48 21.13 -15.93 41.03
CA ILE A 48 19.74 -15.66 40.61
C ILE A 48 19.35 -14.22 40.95
N ILE A 49 19.65 -13.76 42.16
CA ILE A 49 19.35 -12.37 42.59
C ILE A 49 20.06 -11.36 41.65
N VAL A 50 21.35 -11.59 41.37
CA VAL A 50 22.11 -10.73 40.46
C VAL A 50 21.51 -10.74 39.06
N ALA A 51 21.09 -11.89 38.53
CA ALA A 51 20.44 -12.01 37.25
C ALA A 51 19.09 -11.25 37.22
N VAL A 52 18.27 -11.40 38.25
CA VAL A 52 16.99 -10.67 38.38
C VAL A 52 17.22 -9.16 38.47
N VAL A 53 18.18 -8.71 39.27
CA VAL A 53 18.54 -7.29 39.37
C VAL A 53 19.06 -6.76 38.03
N ALA A 54 19.89 -7.52 37.33
CA ALA A 54 20.36 -7.16 35.99
C ALA A 54 19.23 -7.04 34.98
N LEU A 55 18.24 -7.95 35.01
CA LEU A 55 17.03 -7.90 34.16
C LEU A 55 16.21 -6.65 34.49
N ILE A 56 15.95 -6.37 35.79
CA ILE A 56 15.18 -5.19 36.19
C ILE A 56 15.90 -3.89 35.80
N ALA A 57 17.23 -3.84 35.96
CA ALA A 57 18.05 -2.68 35.60
C ALA A 57 18.20 -2.50 34.07
N SER A 58 18.04 -3.59 33.28
CA SER A 58 18.19 -3.54 31.83
C SER A 58 17.12 -2.69 31.15
N PHE A 59 15.89 -2.69 31.67
CA PHE A 59 14.78 -1.94 31.07
C PHE A 59 15.00 -0.40 31.11
N PRO A 60 15.28 0.23 32.24
CA PRO A 60 15.55 1.67 32.26
C PRO A 60 16.80 2.05 31.44
N ILE A 61 17.82 1.18 31.39
CA ILE A 61 19.02 1.42 30.57
C ILE A 61 18.67 1.40 29.08
N ARG A 62 17.92 0.39 28.62
CA ARG A 62 17.45 0.29 27.23
C ARG A 62 16.56 1.48 26.86
N THR A 63 15.64 1.85 27.76
CA THR A 63 14.77 3.03 27.55
C THR A 63 15.60 4.30 27.43
N TRP A 64 16.58 4.51 28.32
CA TRP A 64 17.46 5.66 28.25
C TRP A 64 18.26 5.69 26.94
N MET A 65 18.76 4.54 26.47
CA MET A 65 19.47 4.43 25.19
C MET A 65 18.55 4.75 24.01
N ALA A 66 17.35 4.17 23.98
CA ALA A 66 16.39 4.40 22.90
C ALA A 66 15.97 5.87 22.76
N VAL A 67 15.92 6.61 23.88
CA VAL A 67 15.54 8.03 23.91
C VAL A 67 16.71 8.97 23.61
N ASN A 68 17.92 8.65 24.13
CA ASN A 68 19.01 9.62 24.18
C ASN A 68 20.22 9.28 23.29
N LYS A 69 20.29 8.06 22.76
CA LYS A 69 21.37 7.67 21.84
C LYS A 69 20.93 7.82 20.40
N THR A 70 21.82 8.29 19.57
CA THR A 70 21.62 8.35 18.13
C THR A 70 21.38 6.95 17.58
N PHE A 71 20.27 6.75 16.90
CA PHE A 71 19.97 5.57 16.09
C PHE A 71 20.56 5.75 14.69
N VAL A 72 20.25 6.87 14.03
CA VAL A 72 20.75 7.28 12.71
C VAL A 72 20.92 8.81 12.71
N GLU A 73 21.78 9.36 11.87
CA GLU A 73 21.88 10.80 11.63
C GLU A 73 21.31 11.12 10.25
N ILE A 74 20.37 12.09 10.18
CA ILE A 74 19.68 12.48 8.95
C ILE A 74 19.71 14.01 8.84
N GLY A 75 20.32 14.52 7.77
CA GLY A 75 20.52 15.95 7.57
C GLY A 75 21.41 16.61 8.60
N GLY A 76 22.31 15.84 9.24
CA GLY A 76 23.15 16.27 10.35
C GLY A 76 22.46 16.26 11.72
N ASP A 77 21.17 15.96 11.78
CA ASP A 77 20.40 15.81 13.01
C ASP A 77 20.45 14.38 13.55
N LYS A 78 20.55 14.27 14.86
CA LYS A 78 20.53 12.98 15.57
C LYS A 78 19.11 12.51 15.75
N VAL A 79 18.75 11.43 15.05
CA VAL A 79 17.47 10.73 15.19
C VAL A 79 17.62 9.66 16.27
N SER A 80 16.77 9.70 17.30
CA SER A 80 16.71 8.68 18.34
C SER A 80 15.93 7.45 17.84
N GLN A 81 16.09 6.31 18.52
CA GLN A 81 15.28 5.12 18.20
C GLN A 81 13.78 5.39 18.37
N VAL A 82 13.37 6.15 19.37
CA VAL A 82 11.95 6.48 19.60
C VAL A 82 11.38 7.31 18.47
N GLU A 83 12.14 8.26 17.95
CA GLU A 83 11.76 9.07 16.78
C GLU A 83 11.71 8.21 15.51
N PHE A 84 12.73 7.39 15.28
CA PHE A 84 12.76 6.47 14.14
C PHE A 84 11.59 5.48 14.17
N ASP A 85 11.33 4.86 15.33
CA ASP A 85 10.23 3.90 15.52
C ASP A 85 8.85 4.55 15.24
N TYR A 86 8.68 5.83 15.56
CA TYR A 86 7.46 6.57 15.22
C TYR A 86 7.23 6.58 13.70
N TYR A 87 8.20 7.01 12.91
CA TYR A 87 8.08 7.04 11.46
C TYR A 87 7.98 5.63 10.86
N TYR A 88 8.81 4.69 11.33
CA TYR A 88 8.78 3.31 10.86
C TYR A 88 7.41 2.65 11.03
N ASN A 89 6.86 2.74 12.24
CA ASN A 89 5.56 2.13 12.50
C ASN A 89 4.40 2.90 11.85
N THR A 90 4.49 4.22 11.71
CA THR A 90 3.50 4.99 10.95
C THR A 90 3.46 4.55 9.50
N MET A 91 4.60 4.43 8.82
CA MET A 91 4.66 3.96 7.43
C MET A 91 4.18 2.52 7.29
N LYS A 92 4.65 1.63 8.16
CA LYS A 92 4.20 0.23 8.19
C LYS A 92 2.69 0.11 8.39
N ASN A 93 2.14 0.79 9.39
CA ASN A 93 0.71 0.70 9.72
C ASN A 93 -0.17 1.29 8.61
N SER A 94 0.25 2.38 7.98
CA SER A 94 -0.42 2.95 6.80
C SER A 94 -0.43 1.94 5.65
N TYR A 95 0.71 1.31 5.36
CA TYR A 95 0.82 0.30 4.33
C TYR A 95 -0.05 -0.94 4.61
N VAL A 96 -0.04 -1.42 5.87
CA VAL A 96 -0.88 -2.55 6.31
C VAL A 96 -2.36 -2.22 6.20
N SER A 97 -2.76 -0.99 6.55
CA SER A 97 -4.16 -0.54 6.42
C SER A 97 -4.63 -0.53 4.96
N GLN A 98 -3.76 -0.16 4.04
CA GLN A 98 -4.10 -0.04 2.62
C GLN A 98 -4.00 -1.36 1.86
N TYR A 99 -2.98 -2.17 2.14
CA TYR A 99 -2.63 -3.35 1.34
C TYR A 99 -2.65 -4.67 2.11
N GLY A 100 -2.91 -4.66 3.42
CA GLY A 100 -2.73 -5.83 4.28
C GLY A 100 -3.55 -7.05 3.86
N SER A 101 -4.78 -6.86 3.38
CA SER A 101 -5.61 -7.96 2.86
C SER A 101 -5.02 -8.57 1.58
N THR A 102 -4.54 -7.74 0.66
CA THR A 102 -3.91 -8.19 -0.59
C THR A 102 -2.59 -8.92 -0.31
N MET A 103 -1.76 -8.38 0.61
CA MET A 103 -0.51 -9.00 1.03
C MET A 103 -0.72 -10.36 1.71
N SER A 104 -1.73 -10.45 2.58
CA SER A 104 -2.10 -11.71 3.21
C SER A 104 -2.55 -12.77 2.19
N TYR A 105 -3.30 -12.36 1.17
CA TYR A 105 -3.68 -13.24 0.06
C TYR A 105 -2.45 -13.74 -0.73
N MET A 106 -1.41 -12.93 -0.86
CA MET A 106 -0.13 -13.30 -1.48
C MET A 106 0.79 -14.11 -0.54
N GLY A 107 0.35 -14.45 0.68
CA GLY A 107 1.12 -15.23 1.65
C GLY A 107 2.14 -14.43 2.45
N ILE A 108 2.06 -13.10 2.44
CA ILE A 108 2.94 -12.22 3.20
C ILE A 108 2.27 -11.84 4.52
N ASP A 109 2.90 -12.20 5.64
CA ASP A 109 2.44 -11.88 6.98
C ASP A 109 3.09 -10.58 7.50
N LEU A 110 2.42 -9.44 7.27
CA LEU A 110 2.88 -8.14 7.74
C LEU A 110 2.79 -7.95 9.27
N SER A 111 2.15 -8.89 9.99
CA SER A 111 2.11 -8.91 11.46
C SER A 111 3.25 -9.75 12.08
N GLY A 112 3.90 -10.59 11.27
CA GLY A 112 4.98 -11.49 11.66
C GLY A 112 6.36 -10.83 11.69
N ASP A 113 7.39 -11.67 11.68
CA ASP A 113 8.80 -11.22 11.63
C ASP A 113 9.16 -10.76 10.20
N LEU A 114 9.16 -9.45 9.99
CA LEU A 114 9.46 -8.83 8.70
C LEU A 114 10.93 -8.93 8.30
N SER A 115 11.84 -9.24 9.24
CA SER A 115 13.27 -9.41 8.96
C SER A 115 13.57 -10.73 8.24
N SER A 116 12.64 -11.67 8.29
CA SER A 116 12.75 -12.99 7.65
C SER A 116 11.95 -13.12 6.35
N GLN A 117 11.13 -12.14 6.00
CA GLN A 117 10.28 -12.12 4.81
C GLN A 117 10.89 -11.22 3.74
N MET A 118 11.15 -11.78 2.56
CA MET A 118 11.78 -11.03 1.46
C MET A 118 10.76 -10.12 0.78
N TYR A 119 11.15 -8.87 0.57
CA TYR A 119 10.46 -7.88 -0.26
C TYR A 119 10.95 -7.96 -1.72
N SER A 120 12.25 -8.12 -1.90
CA SER A 120 12.92 -8.32 -3.19
C SER A 120 14.01 -9.39 -3.06
N ASP A 121 14.78 -9.61 -4.09
CA ASP A 121 15.90 -10.57 -4.07
C ASP A 121 16.96 -10.24 -3.00
N THR A 122 17.08 -8.98 -2.60
CA THR A 122 18.15 -8.49 -1.71
C THR A 122 17.62 -7.88 -0.40
N LEU A 123 16.38 -7.37 -0.38
CA LEU A 123 15.79 -6.63 0.73
C LEU A 123 14.65 -7.42 1.38
N THR A 124 14.53 -7.30 2.70
CA THR A 124 13.39 -7.79 3.47
C THR A 124 12.30 -6.73 3.59
N TRP A 125 11.09 -7.11 4.02
CA TRP A 125 10.02 -6.16 4.34
C TRP A 125 10.42 -5.19 5.45
N GLN A 126 11.25 -5.62 6.40
CA GLN A 126 11.81 -4.72 7.41
C GLN A 126 12.68 -3.64 6.76
N ASP A 127 13.56 -4.01 5.83
CA ASP A 127 14.42 -3.07 5.12
C ASP A 127 13.61 -2.07 4.30
N TYR A 128 12.57 -2.54 3.61
CA TYR A 128 11.65 -1.68 2.86
C TYR A 128 10.97 -0.63 3.73
N PHE A 129 10.41 -1.04 4.89
CA PHE A 129 9.80 -0.06 5.80
C PHE A 129 10.82 0.84 6.48
N GLN A 130 12.06 0.39 6.70
CA GLN A 130 13.14 1.26 7.15
C GLN A 130 13.49 2.32 6.10
N GLN A 131 13.52 1.95 4.83
CA GLN A 131 13.75 2.88 3.71
C GLN A 131 12.63 3.92 3.62
N LEU A 132 11.37 3.51 3.73
CA LEU A 132 10.23 4.45 3.76
C LEU A 132 10.29 5.40 4.97
N ALA A 133 10.66 4.90 6.15
CA ALA A 133 10.82 5.72 7.34
C ALA A 133 11.92 6.77 7.17
N VAL A 134 13.08 6.38 6.66
CA VAL A 134 14.20 7.30 6.41
C VAL A 134 13.80 8.37 5.40
N SER A 135 13.19 7.98 4.28
CA SER A 135 12.71 8.94 3.27
C SER A 135 11.71 9.94 3.85
N ASN A 136 10.79 9.47 4.71
CA ASN A 136 9.82 10.34 5.37
C ASN A 136 10.48 11.32 6.33
N ILE A 137 11.50 10.87 7.10
CA ILE A 137 12.28 11.75 7.98
C ILE A 137 13.07 12.76 7.14
N GLN A 138 13.69 12.36 6.03
CA GLN A 138 14.42 13.27 5.12
C GLN A 138 13.49 14.37 4.61
N ASN A 139 12.31 14.00 4.07
CA ASN A 139 11.32 14.94 3.58
C ASN A 139 10.85 15.90 4.69
N ASN A 140 10.58 15.39 5.89
CA ASN A 140 10.15 16.22 7.02
C ASN A 140 11.23 17.24 7.42
N LYS A 141 12.49 16.82 7.50
CA LYS A 141 13.61 17.71 7.82
C LYS A 141 13.87 18.72 6.72
N ALA A 142 13.75 18.34 5.45
CA ALA A 142 13.83 19.24 4.31
C ALA A 142 12.73 20.31 4.36
N LEU A 143 11.47 19.90 4.59
CA LEU A 143 10.35 20.84 4.72
C LEU A 143 10.52 21.79 5.90
N LEU A 144 10.99 21.33 7.06
CA LEU A 144 11.27 22.18 8.21
C LEU A 144 12.36 23.20 7.91
N LYS A 145 13.39 22.82 7.15
CA LYS A 145 14.45 23.72 6.73
C LYS A 145 13.90 24.80 5.79
N GLU A 146 13.15 24.40 4.76
CA GLU A 146 12.50 25.31 3.83
C GLU A 146 11.51 26.27 4.54
N ALA A 147 10.70 25.73 5.47
CA ALA A 147 9.77 26.53 6.28
C ALA A 147 10.52 27.62 7.07
N ASN A 148 11.64 27.25 7.69
CA ASN A 148 12.48 28.19 8.44
C ASN A 148 13.12 29.25 7.54
N GLU A 149 13.62 28.86 6.37
CA GLU A 149 14.22 29.78 5.39
C GLU A 149 13.18 30.72 4.79
N ALA A 150 11.94 30.25 4.58
CA ALA A 150 10.80 31.06 4.14
C ALA A 150 10.23 31.96 5.24
N GLY A 151 10.66 31.80 6.50
CA GLY A 151 10.08 32.51 7.64
C GLY A 151 8.64 32.10 7.96
N PHE A 152 8.26 30.89 7.59
CA PHE A 152 6.94 30.33 7.87
C PHE A 152 6.74 30.16 9.37
N THR A 153 5.56 30.56 9.86
CA THR A 153 5.16 30.44 11.26
C THR A 153 3.82 29.75 11.35
N TYR A 154 3.73 28.76 12.24
CA TYR A 154 2.54 27.99 12.47
C TYR A 154 2.40 27.66 13.96
N ASP A 155 1.18 27.75 14.53
CA ASP A 155 0.89 27.34 15.91
C ASP A 155 0.37 25.90 15.91
N GLU A 156 1.27 24.95 16.15
CA GLU A 156 0.95 23.52 16.18
C GLU A 156 0.10 23.10 17.38
N LYS A 157 -0.18 24.01 18.31
CA LYS A 157 -0.79 23.64 19.59
C LYS A 157 -2.20 23.08 19.44
N GLU A 158 -3.04 23.72 18.65
CA GLU A 158 -4.44 23.30 18.43
C GLU A 158 -4.48 21.96 17.69
N GLU A 159 -3.71 21.82 16.62
CA GLU A 159 -3.64 20.59 15.84
C GLU A 159 -3.02 19.43 16.63
N PHE A 160 -2.03 19.72 17.49
CA PHE A 160 -1.48 18.72 18.40
C PHE A 160 -2.49 18.31 19.49
N ASP A 161 -3.29 19.23 20.00
CA ASP A 161 -4.35 18.91 20.95
C ASP A 161 -5.42 18.02 20.30
N THR A 162 -5.84 18.34 19.08
CA THR A 162 -6.72 17.49 18.25
C THR A 162 -6.13 16.11 18.00
N TYR A 163 -4.84 16.05 17.61
CA TYR A 163 -4.15 14.77 17.39
C TYR A 163 -4.13 13.88 18.64
N LYS A 164 -3.91 14.48 19.82
CA LYS A 164 -4.00 13.74 21.10
C LYS A 164 -5.40 13.19 21.36
N ASP A 165 -6.42 13.93 21.02
CA ASP A 165 -7.81 13.49 21.25
C ASP A 165 -8.19 12.35 20.29
N VAL A 166 -7.69 12.38 19.06
CA VAL A 166 -7.79 11.25 18.11
C VAL A 166 -7.09 10.00 18.68
N LEU A 167 -5.86 10.13 19.18
CA LEU A 167 -5.13 9.02 19.79
C LEU A 167 -5.85 8.43 21.02
N LYS A 168 -6.52 9.26 21.83
CA LYS A 168 -7.32 8.80 22.97
C LYS A 168 -8.58 8.05 22.50
N ALA A 169 -9.24 8.54 21.45
CA ALA A 169 -10.40 7.89 20.87
C ALA A 169 -10.04 6.51 20.32
N GLN A 170 -8.96 6.42 19.54
CA GLN A 170 -8.45 5.16 19.00
C GLN A 170 -8.04 4.17 20.10
N ALA A 171 -7.40 4.63 21.16
CA ALA A 171 -7.09 3.80 22.32
C ALA A 171 -8.35 3.26 23.00
N SER A 172 -9.38 4.09 23.13
CA SER A 172 -10.68 3.70 23.71
C SER A 172 -11.40 2.68 22.85
N GLU A 173 -11.40 2.87 21.53
CA GLU A 173 -11.98 1.94 20.57
C GLU A 173 -11.27 0.58 20.59
N ALA A 174 -9.93 0.59 20.68
CA ALA A 174 -9.12 -0.61 20.86
C ALA A 174 -9.26 -1.27 22.25
N GLY A 175 -9.97 -0.64 23.19
CA GLY A 175 -10.17 -1.16 24.56
C GLY A 175 -8.91 -1.15 25.42
N VAL A 176 -7.91 -0.31 25.11
CA VAL A 176 -6.62 -0.22 25.83
C VAL A 176 -6.38 1.17 26.39
N SER A 177 -5.40 1.30 27.28
CA SER A 177 -4.96 2.64 27.76
C SER A 177 -4.21 3.38 26.65
N LEU A 178 -4.25 4.72 26.65
CA LEU A 178 -3.46 5.53 25.71
C LEU A 178 -1.96 5.15 25.74
N SER A 179 -1.40 4.87 26.92
CA SER A 179 0.00 4.44 27.03
C SER A 179 0.28 3.09 26.35
N GLU A 180 -0.67 2.16 26.38
CA GLU A 180 -0.55 0.88 25.73
C GLU A 180 -0.73 1.02 24.22
N TYR A 181 -1.73 1.79 23.81
CA TYR A 181 -1.96 2.12 22.41
C TYR A 181 -0.73 2.73 21.73
N LEU A 182 -0.12 3.74 22.38
CA LEU A 182 1.09 4.39 21.84
C LEU A 182 2.26 3.41 21.65
N LYS A 183 2.42 2.44 22.56
CA LYS A 183 3.46 1.41 22.40
C LYS A 183 3.18 0.44 21.27
N GLN A 184 1.91 0.07 21.07
CA GLN A 184 1.49 -0.80 19.97
C GLN A 184 1.62 -0.08 18.63
N ALA A 185 1.19 1.19 18.58
CA ALA A 185 1.15 1.97 17.35
C ALA A 185 2.54 2.50 16.91
N PHE A 186 3.41 2.88 17.85
CA PHE A 186 4.66 3.61 17.56
C PHE A 186 5.93 2.99 18.17
N GLY A 187 5.81 1.82 18.79
CA GLY A 187 6.95 1.09 19.35
C GLY A 187 7.07 1.13 20.86
N SER A 188 7.79 0.17 21.43
CA SER A 188 7.81 -0.16 22.86
C SER A 188 8.22 0.99 23.79
N TYR A 189 8.93 1.98 23.29
CA TYR A 189 9.41 3.13 24.08
C TYR A 189 8.55 4.37 23.89
N ALA A 190 7.50 4.32 23.06
CA ALA A 190 6.63 5.45 22.77
C ALA A 190 5.83 5.89 24.00
N THR A 191 5.84 7.18 24.25
CA THR A 191 4.93 7.88 25.17
C THR A 191 4.62 9.26 24.58
N LEU A 192 3.47 9.83 24.90
CA LEU A 192 3.08 11.13 24.34
C LEU A 192 4.16 12.20 24.56
N GLY A 193 4.73 12.29 25.78
CA GLY A 193 5.78 13.28 26.07
C GLY A 193 7.11 13.05 25.34
N ARG A 194 7.42 11.81 24.91
CA ARG A 194 8.63 11.53 24.11
C ARG A 194 8.41 11.81 22.64
N LEU A 195 7.18 11.66 22.17
CA LEU A 195 6.80 11.89 20.78
C LEU A 195 6.35 13.32 20.48
N GLU A 196 6.08 14.13 21.53
CA GLU A 196 5.53 15.48 21.36
C GLU A 196 6.35 16.35 20.39
N LYS A 197 7.68 16.36 20.56
CA LYS A 197 8.55 17.13 19.66
C LYS A 197 8.43 16.64 18.22
N THR A 198 8.56 15.34 18.00
CA THR A 198 8.49 14.72 16.67
C THR A 198 7.15 14.98 15.99
N ILE A 199 6.05 14.84 16.76
CA ILE A 199 4.70 15.11 16.24
C ILE A 199 4.54 16.59 15.87
N LYS A 200 4.98 17.51 16.71
CA LYS A 200 4.90 18.94 16.41
C LYS A 200 5.74 19.35 15.21
N GLU A 201 6.95 18.81 15.08
CA GLU A 201 7.79 19.01 13.89
C GLU A 201 7.11 18.49 12.63
N TYR A 202 6.48 17.31 12.70
CA TYR A 202 5.67 16.76 11.61
C TYR A 202 4.49 17.67 11.24
N LEU A 203 3.73 18.16 12.24
CA LEU A 203 2.59 19.06 12.01
C LEU A 203 3.03 20.37 11.36
N HIS A 204 4.14 20.95 11.82
CA HIS A 204 4.71 22.17 11.25
C HIS A 204 5.13 21.97 9.78
N ALA A 205 5.89 20.89 9.51
CA ALA A 205 6.31 20.55 8.16
C ALA A 205 5.12 20.30 7.22
N ASN A 206 4.11 19.60 7.72
CA ASN A 206 2.89 19.32 6.96
C ASN A 206 2.05 20.58 6.69
N ALA A 207 1.98 21.51 7.65
CA ALA A 207 1.34 22.81 7.44
C ALA A 207 2.06 23.62 6.35
N TYR A 208 3.40 23.62 6.36
CA TYR A 208 4.18 24.26 5.31
C TYR A 208 3.99 23.58 3.95
N TYR A 209 4.00 22.24 3.92
CA TYR A 209 3.73 21.47 2.70
C TYR A 209 2.36 21.80 2.09
N ARG A 210 1.31 21.92 2.92
CA ARG A 210 -0.03 22.35 2.48
C ARG A 210 0.02 23.74 1.82
N GLN A 211 0.70 24.70 2.45
CA GLN A 211 0.84 26.04 1.88
C GLN A 211 1.57 26.02 0.52
N VAL A 212 2.65 25.24 0.40
CA VAL A 212 3.38 25.09 -0.87
C VAL A 212 2.47 24.44 -1.92
N SER A 213 1.71 23.41 -1.54
CA SER A 213 0.77 22.73 -2.43
C SER A 213 -0.33 23.67 -2.94
N GLU A 214 -0.93 24.48 -2.06
CA GLU A 214 -1.93 25.48 -2.45
C GLU A 214 -1.38 26.52 -3.44
N ASN A 215 -0.13 26.94 -3.25
CA ASN A 215 0.56 27.88 -4.14
C ASN A 215 1.05 27.24 -5.46
N SER A 216 1.04 25.90 -5.55
CA SER A 216 1.53 25.13 -6.70
C SER A 216 0.40 24.64 -7.61
N THR A 217 -0.84 25.08 -7.37
CA THR A 217 -2.01 24.72 -8.20
C THR A 217 -1.68 24.98 -9.68
N PRO A 218 -1.88 23.97 -10.56
CA PRO A 218 -1.59 24.12 -11.98
C PRO A 218 -2.45 25.23 -12.63
N ALA A 219 -1.85 25.98 -13.53
CA ALA A 219 -2.58 26.96 -14.34
C ALA A 219 -3.40 26.28 -15.44
N ASP A 220 -4.47 26.92 -15.90
CA ASP A 220 -5.32 26.37 -16.97
C ASP A 220 -4.53 26.02 -18.23
N GLU A 221 -3.50 26.81 -18.60
CA GLU A 221 -2.64 26.53 -19.76
C GLU A 221 -1.82 25.23 -19.61
N GLU A 222 -1.38 24.91 -18.38
CA GLU A 222 -0.67 23.66 -18.10
C GLU A 222 -1.63 22.46 -18.23
N ILE A 223 -2.87 22.63 -17.73
CA ILE A 223 -3.92 21.61 -17.81
C ILE A 223 -4.30 21.35 -19.28
N ASP A 224 -4.53 22.40 -20.06
CA ASP A 224 -4.86 22.31 -21.47
C ASP A 224 -3.73 21.66 -22.29
N THR A 225 -2.48 21.98 -21.98
CA THR A 225 -1.30 21.38 -22.63
C THR A 225 -1.22 19.90 -22.32
N TYR A 226 -1.36 19.52 -21.06
CA TYR A 226 -1.34 18.12 -20.64
C TYR A 226 -2.50 17.32 -21.28
N TYR A 227 -3.70 17.90 -21.33
CA TYR A 227 -4.84 17.27 -22.02
C TYR A 227 -4.53 17.07 -23.51
N ALA A 228 -3.98 18.08 -24.19
CA ALA A 228 -3.67 17.97 -25.63
C ALA A 228 -2.70 16.83 -25.95
N GLU A 229 -1.78 16.52 -25.04
CA GLU A 229 -0.82 15.41 -25.16
C GLU A 229 -1.39 14.05 -24.74
N ASN A 230 -2.50 14.03 -23.96
CA ASN A 230 -3.05 12.82 -23.33
C ASN A 230 -4.54 12.60 -23.59
N LYS A 231 -5.07 13.08 -24.74
CA LYS A 231 -6.52 13.05 -25.06
C LYS A 231 -7.19 11.70 -24.84
N ASP A 232 -6.52 10.62 -25.26
CA ASP A 232 -7.04 9.26 -25.15
C ASP A 232 -7.40 8.86 -23.72
N SER A 233 -6.73 9.42 -22.74
CA SER A 233 -6.97 9.12 -21.32
C SER A 233 -8.16 9.86 -20.73
N TYR A 234 -8.57 10.96 -21.35
CA TYR A 234 -9.60 11.86 -20.81
C TYR A 234 -10.87 11.94 -21.65
N ASP A 235 -10.76 11.71 -22.97
CA ASP A 235 -11.93 11.66 -23.84
C ASP A 235 -12.84 10.50 -23.49
N SER A 236 -14.09 10.67 -23.85
CA SER A 236 -15.12 9.64 -23.80
C SER A 236 -15.57 9.28 -25.21
N VAL A 237 -16.03 8.06 -25.37
CA VAL A 237 -16.66 7.60 -26.62
C VAL A 237 -18.07 7.13 -26.34
N ASP A 238 -18.98 7.44 -27.27
CA ASP A 238 -20.26 6.76 -27.39
C ASP A 238 -20.15 5.74 -28.52
N TYR A 239 -20.62 4.53 -28.26
CA TYR A 239 -20.56 3.45 -29.24
C TYR A 239 -21.73 2.47 -29.08
N ARG A 240 -21.96 1.66 -30.11
CA ARG A 240 -22.87 0.51 -30.03
C ARG A 240 -22.09 -0.77 -30.16
N MET A 241 -22.61 -1.84 -29.57
CA MET A 241 -21.96 -3.14 -29.59
C MET A 241 -23.01 -4.25 -29.65
N LEU A 242 -22.68 -5.30 -30.45
CA LEU A 242 -23.31 -6.61 -30.40
C LEU A 242 -22.22 -7.66 -30.27
N GLN A 243 -22.51 -8.73 -29.53
CA GLN A 243 -21.59 -9.86 -29.31
C GLN A 243 -22.19 -11.12 -29.90
N PHE A 244 -21.36 -11.91 -30.56
CA PHE A 244 -21.68 -13.19 -31.18
C PHE A 244 -20.72 -14.24 -30.65
N ASP A 245 -21.18 -15.10 -29.75
CA ASP A 245 -20.39 -16.20 -29.20
C ASP A 245 -20.46 -17.40 -30.17
N ALA A 246 -19.33 -18.07 -30.39
CA ALA A 246 -19.32 -19.31 -31.14
C ALA A 246 -20.01 -20.42 -30.31
N ASP A 247 -20.98 -21.10 -30.93
CA ASP A 247 -21.68 -22.21 -30.28
C ASP A 247 -20.81 -23.48 -30.35
N LEU A 248 -19.96 -23.64 -29.34
CA LEU A 248 -19.03 -24.76 -29.24
C LEU A 248 -19.77 -26.05 -28.87
N PRO A 249 -19.51 -27.19 -29.53
CA PRO A 249 -20.16 -28.45 -29.22
C PRO A 249 -19.75 -28.96 -27.85
N THR A 250 -20.70 -29.54 -27.15
CA THR A 250 -20.49 -30.21 -25.83
C THR A 250 -20.32 -31.73 -25.99
N GLU A 251 -20.42 -32.25 -27.22
CA GLU A 251 -20.22 -33.64 -27.61
C GLU A 251 -19.47 -33.70 -28.93
N PRO A 252 -18.71 -34.75 -29.26
CA PRO A 252 -17.99 -34.89 -30.50
C PRO A 252 -18.95 -34.79 -31.73
N THR A 253 -18.54 -34.02 -32.74
CA THR A 253 -19.27 -33.92 -34.03
C THR A 253 -18.50 -34.67 -35.13
N ASP A 254 -19.03 -34.67 -36.35
CA ASP A 254 -18.35 -35.23 -37.52
C ASP A 254 -17.04 -34.52 -37.88
N LEU A 255 -16.78 -33.37 -37.26
CA LEU A 255 -15.57 -32.58 -37.42
C LEU A 255 -14.53 -32.82 -36.28
N ALA A 256 -14.89 -33.62 -35.28
CA ALA A 256 -13.98 -33.98 -34.20
C ALA A 256 -12.78 -34.74 -34.75
N ASP A 257 -11.60 -34.46 -34.21
CA ASP A 257 -10.43 -35.25 -34.54
C ASP A 257 -10.66 -36.72 -34.19
N PRO A 258 -10.26 -37.68 -35.07
CA PRO A 258 -10.44 -39.09 -34.80
C PRO A 258 -9.64 -39.43 -33.51
N VAL A 259 -10.34 -39.93 -32.49
CA VAL A 259 -9.72 -40.43 -31.28
C VAL A 259 -8.75 -41.54 -31.69
N GLU A 260 -7.43 -41.37 -31.53
CA GLU A 260 -6.47 -42.47 -31.64
C GLU A 260 -6.84 -43.50 -30.57
N GLU A 261 -7.52 -44.58 -31.00
CA GLU A 261 -7.71 -45.74 -30.12
C GLU A 261 -6.31 -46.26 -29.72
N SER A 262 -5.89 -45.93 -28.53
CA SER A 262 -4.74 -46.59 -27.92
C SER A 262 -5.12 -48.07 -27.70
N GLU A 263 -4.65 -48.93 -28.59
CA GLU A 263 -4.63 -50.37 -28.34
C GLU A 263 -3.79 -50.65 -27.09
N ASP A 264 -4.40 -50.58 -25.94
CA ASP A 264 -3.78 -51.08 -24.70
C ASP A 264 -4.39 -52.45 -24.36
N THR A 265 -3.50 -53.43 -24.56
CA THR A 265 -3.73 -54.85 -24.33
C THR A 265 -4.23 -55.10 -22.91
N ALA A 266 -5.37 -55.80 -22.85
CA ALA A 266 -5.93 -56.36 -21.65
C ALA A 266 -4.88 -57.12 -20.80
N ASP A 267 -4.69 -56.72 -19.55
CA ASP A 267 -4.38 -57.62 -18.48
C ASP A 267 -5.24 -57.27 -17.25
N SER A 268 -6.04 -58.25 -16.85
CA SER A 268 -7.02 -58.22 -15.81
C SER A 268 -6.36 -58.28 -14.44
N THR A 269 -6.58 -57.30 -13.57
CA THR A 269 -6.68 -57.56 -12.13
C THR A 269 -7.67 -56.58 -11.50
N GLU A 270 -8.73 -57.20 -10.97
CA GLU A 270 -9.81 -56.67 -10.19
C GLU A 270 -9.27 -55.93 -8.94
N SER A 271 -9.47 -54.62 -8.85
CA SER A 271 -9.47 -53.91 -7.58
C SER A 271 -10.58 -52.85 -7.59
N THR A 272 -11.59 -53.12 -6.78
CA THR A 272 -12.65 -52.16 -6.43
C THR A 272 -12.06 -51.02 -5.66
N ASP A 273 -12.02 -49.83 -6.31
CA ASP A 273 -11.85 -48.55 -5.62
C ASP A 273 -12.92 -47.58 -6.12
N ASP A 274 -13.68 -47.05 -5.18
CA ASP A 274 -14.80 -46.14 -5.35
C ASP A 274 -14.24 -44.73 -5.65
N SER A 275 -13.85 -44.51 -6.91
CA SER A 275 -13.50 -43.17 -7.40
C SER A 275 -14.71 -42.61 -8.16
N THR A 276 -15.28 -41.53 -7.62
CA THR A 276 -16.24 -40.69 -8.32
C THR A 276 -15.61 -40.24 -9.65
N ASP A 277 -16.07 -40.85 -10.73
CA ASP A 277 -15.83 -40.35 -12.11
C ASP A 277 -16.40 -38.92 -12.22
N THR A 278 -15.55 -37.93 -12.10
CA THR A 278 -15.81 -36.62 -12.69
C THR A 278 -15.62 -36.83 -14.20
N GLU A 279 -16.73 -36.98 -14.95
CA GLU A 279 -16.68 -36.91 -16.40
C GLU A 279 -15.96 -35.62 -16.80
N GLU A 280 -14.75 -35.70 -17.34
CA GLU A 280 -14.06 -34.55 -17.93
C GLU A 280 -14.97 -33.97 -19.03
N ALA A 281 -15.32 -32.68 -18.88
CA ALA A 281 -16.14 -32.00 -19.88
C ALA A 281 -15.46 -32.08 -21.27
N TYR A 282 -16.23 -32.44 -22.28
CA TYR A 282 -15.74 -32.55 -23.65
C TYR A 282 -15.01 -31.27 -24.05
N GLN A 283 -13.84 -31.42 -24.67
CA GLN A 283 -13.06 -30.32 -25.23
C GLN A 283 -13.18 -30.38 -26.76
N PRO A 284 -13.78 -29.35 -27.40
CA PRO A 284 -13.90 -29.29 -28.84
C PRO A 284 -12.54 -29.30 -29.56
N SER A 285 -12.46 -30.02 -30.66
CA SER A 285 -11.30 -30.02 -31.58
C SER A 285 -11.09 -28.64 -32.24
N GLU A 286 -9.89 -28.39 -32.75
CA GLU A 286 -9.59 -27.16 -33.52
C GLU A 286 -10.52 -26.99 -34.73
N ALA A 287 -10.89 -28.08 -35.40
CA ALA A 287 -11.81 -28.05 -36.54
C ALA A 287 -13.23 -27.68 -36.13
N GLU A 288 -13.71 -28.16 -35.00
CA GLU A 288 -15.03 -27.81 -34.46
C GLU A 288 -15.07 -26.35 -33.99
N ILE A 289 -14.02 -25.88 -33.31
CA ILE A 289 -13.88 -24.47 -32.93
C ILE A 289 -13.87 -23.57 -34.17
N ALA A 290 -13.06 -23.91 -35.18
CA ALA A 290 -12.98 -23.13 -36.42
C ALA A 290 -14.31 -23.06 -37.15
N TYR A 291 -15.08 -24.18 -37.19
CA TYR A 291 -16.41 -24.18 -37.76
C TYR A 291 -17.39 -23.28 -36.99
N ALA A 292 -17.48 -23.43 -35.67
CA ALA A 292 -18.33 -22.62 -34.80
C ALA A 292 -17.99 -21.12 -34.92
N MET A 293 -16.70 -20.80 -34.93
CA MET A 293 -16.20 -19.43 -35.16
C MET A 293 -16.61 -18.91 -36.56
N SER A 294 -16.61 -19.75 -37.60
CA SER A 294 -17.02 -19.32 -38.94
C SER A 294 -18.51 -18.96 -39.00
N VAL A 295 -19.36 -19.69 -38.27
CA VAL A 295 -20.79 -19.40 -38.15
C VAL A 295 -21.01 -18.08 -37.38
N ALA A 296 -20.39 -17.91 -36.21
CA ALA A 296 -20.47 -16.69 -35.44
C ALA A 296 -19.97 -15.47 -36.25
N LYS A 297 -18.94 -15.65 -37.08
CA LYS A 297 -18.46 -14.60 -37.97
C LYS A 297 -19.48 -14.21 -39.05
N GLU A 298 -20.16 -15.18 -39.65
CA GLU A 298 -21.20 -14.89 -40.64
C GLU A 298 -22.36 -14.11 -40.02
N GLU A 299 -22.76 -14.45 -38.80
CA GLU A 299 -23.78 -13.71 -38.04
C GLU A 299 -23.32 -12.29 -37.73
N ALA A 300 -22.08 -12.13 -37.25
CA ALA A 300 -21.47 -10.83 -36.96
C ALA A 300 -21.37 -9.95 -38.24
N ASP A 301 -20.92 -10.52 -39.38
CA ASP A 301 -20.84 -9.81 -40.65
C ASP A 301 -22.25 -9.38 -41.16
N ALA A 302 -23.28 -10.15 -40.86
CA ALA A 302 -24.67 -9.81 -41.21
C ALA A 302 -25.17 -8.65 -40.30
N ALA A 303 -24.80 -8.64 -39.02
CA ALA A 303 -25.20 -7.64 -38.03
C ALA A 303 -24.59 -6.24 -38.27
N LEU A 304 -23.53 -6.12 -39.07
CA LEU A 304 -23.04 -4.81 -39.53
C LEU A 304 -24.11 -3.90 -40.15
N LYS A 305 -25.16 -4.48 -40.69
CA LYS A 305 -26.25 -3.74 -41.35
C LYS A 305 -27.30 -3.23 -40.36
N THR A 306 -27.36 -3.82 -39.20
CA THR A 306 -28.42 -3.58 -38.20
C THR A 306 -27.87 -3.01 -36.88
N ILE A 307 -26.54 -2.93 -36.72
CA ILE A 307 -25.88 -2.47 -35.48
C ILE A 307 -26.42 -1.13 -35.01
N SER A 308 -26.68 -0.17 -35.91
CA SER A 308 -27.18 1.16 -35.56
C SER A 308 -28.58 1.15 -34.90
N THR A 309 -29.36 0.08 -35.08
CA THR A 309 -30.71 -0.08 -34.54
C THR A 309 -30.84 -1.15 -33.47
N GLU A 310 -30.03 -2.20 -33.55
CA GLU A 310 -30.07 -3.37 -32.66
C GLU A 310 -28.95 -3.35 -31.62
N GLY A 311 -27.85 -2.64 -31.92
CA GLY A 311 -26.72 -2.54 -31.02
C GLY A 311 -27.03 -1.77 -29.75
N GLU A 312 -26.58 -2.28 -28.61
CA GLU A 312 -26.68 -1.59 -27.30
C GLU A 312 -25.82 -0.34 -27.33
N LEU A 313 -26.42 0.82 -27.01
CA LEU A 313 -25.73 2.09 -26.97
C LEU A 313 -25.08 2.31 -25.59
N THR A 314 -23.78 2.31 -25.57
CA THR A 314 -22.97 2.75 -24.42
C THR A 314 -22.56 4.20 -24.61
N LYS A 315 -22.77 5.04 -23.58
CA LYS A 315 -22.42 6.45 -23.60
C LYS A 315 -21.35 6.77 -22.56
N ASN A 316 -20.57 7.80 -22.84
CA ASN A 316 -19.55 8.35 -21.95
C ASN A 316 -18.55 7.29 -21.46
N ALA A 317 -18.21 6.34 -22.32
CA ALA A 317 -17.26 5.30 -22.00
C ALA A 317 -15.82 5.84 -22.05
N LYS A 318 -15.10 5.73 -20.95
CA LYS A 318 -13.69 6.07 -20.85
C LYS A 318 -12.83 4.96 -21.46
N ARG A 319 -11.62 5.30 -21.92
CA ARG A 319 -10.68 4.32 -22.48
C ARG A 319 -10.45 3.12 -21.56
N THR A 320 -10.43 3.33 -20.24
CA THR A 320 -10.23 2.27 -19.25
C THR A 320 -11.40 1.32 -19.11
N THR A 321 -12.62 1.73 -19.48
CA THR A 321 -13.85 0.90 -19.38
C THR A 321 -14.22 0.21 -20.68
N VAL A 322 -13.70 0.67 -21.83
CA VAL A 322 -13.91 0.01 -23.11
C VAL A 322 -13.11 -1.29 -23.18
N ASN A 323 -13.77 -2.36 -23.65
CA ASN A 323 -13.17 -3.67 -23.78
C ASN A 323 -11.88 -3.63 -24.62
N SER A 324 -10.81 -4.26 -24.14
CA SER A 324 -9.48 -4.26 -24.75
C SER A 324 -9.45 -4.69 -26.21
N ASN A 325 -10.36 -5.58 -26.63
CA ASN A 325 -10.40 -6.11 -27.98
C ASN A 325 -10.72 -5.02 -29.04
N TYR A 326 -11.58 -4.04 -28.71
CA TYR A 326 -11.95 -2.97 -29.63
C TYR A 326 -11.60 -1.56 -29.13
N ARG A 327 -10.94 -1.43 -28.00
CA ARG A 327 -10.54 -0.14 -27.38
C ARG A 327 -9.72 0.73 -28.32
N ASP A 328 -8.66 0.17 -28.90
CA ASP A 328 -7.75 0.94 -29.77
C ASP A 328 -8.43 1.36 -31.04
N TRP A 329 -9.32 0.54 -31.57
CA TRP A 329 -10.14 0.90 -32.72
C TRP A 329 -11.11 2.04 -32.36
N MET A 330 -11.74 2.03 -31.18
CA MET A 330 -12.66 3.08 -30.73
C MET A 330 -11.99 4.43 -30.53
N PHE A 331 -10.74 4.43 -30.04
CA PHE A 331 -10.01 5.66 -29.74
C PHE A 331 -9.08 6.13 -30.87
N ASP A 332 -9.08 5.45 -32.03
CA ASP A 332 -8.32 5.89 -33.20
C ASP A 332 -8.88 7.23 -33.71
N GLU A 333 -8.01 8.24 -33.90
CA GLU A 333 -8.36 9.60 -34.29
C GLU A 333 -9.03 9.68 -35.69
N SER A 334 -8.88 8.64 -36.52
CA SER A 334 -9.51 8.58 -37.87
C SER A 334 -10.98 8.20 -37.83
N ARG A 335 -11.52 7.74 -36.69
CA ARG A 335 -12.92 7.28 -36.56
C ARG A 335 -13.90 8.42 -36.83
N LYS A 336 -15.01 8.05 -37.48
CA LYS A 336 -16.12 8.95 -37.79
C LYS A 336 -17.43 8.31 -37.39
N ASP A 337 -18.41 9.15 -37.08
CA ASP A 337 -19.78 8.72 -36.79
C ASP A 337 -20.29 7.72 -37.85
N GLY A 338 -20.78 6.57 -37.38
CA GLY A 338 -21.24 5.47 -38.18
C GLY A 338 -20.15 4.52 -38.69
N ASP A 339 -18.87 4.71 -38.37
CA ASP A 339 -17.83 3.71 -38.67
C ASP A 339 -18.13 2.42 -37.91
N THR A 340 -18.07 1.28 -38.60
CA THR A 340 -18.36 -0.04 -38.05
C THR A 340 -17.24 -1.02 -38.36
N THR A 341 -17.07 -2.02 -37.48
CA THR A 341 -16.14 -3.14 -37.71
C THR A 341 -16.62 -4.40 -37.01
N VAL A 342 -16.07 -5.55 -37.44
CA VAL A 342 -16.15 -6.83 -36.75
C VAL A 342 -14.77 -7.13 -36.17
N ILE A 343 -14.71 -7.48 -34.92
CA ILE A 343 -13.47 -7.77 -34.18
C ILE A 343 -13.56 -9.15 -33.57
N GLU A 344 -12.55 -9.97 -33.80
CA GLU A 344 -12.45 -11.32 -33.31
C GLU A 344 -11.83 -11.33 -31.90
N ASP A 345 -12.36 -12.16 -31.02
CA ASP A 345 -11.81 -12.52 -29.73
C ASP A 345 -11.54 -14.03 -29.71
N GLU A 346 -10.37 -14.41 -30.19
CA GLU A 346 -9.94 -15.82 -30.30
C GLU A 346 -9.96 -16.53 -28.94
N ASN A 347 -9.56 -15.83 -27.88
CA ASN A 347 -9.45 -16.42 -26.54
C ASN A 347 -10.81 -16.82 -25.95
N ASN A 348 -11.87 -16.09 -26.31
CA ASN A 348 -13.23 -16.34 -25.80
C ASN A 348 -14.16 -16.91 -26.89
N HIS A 349 -13.62 -17.26 -28.06
CA HIS A 349 -14.36 -17.83 -29.20
C HIS A 349 -15.59 -16.99 -29.54
N ARG A 350 -15.41 -15.70 -29.86
CA ARG A 350 -16.51 -14.78 -30.18
C ARG A 350 -16.10 -13.67 -31.13
N TYR A 351 -17.12 -12.98 -31.66
CA TYR A 351 -16.97 -11.76 -32.44
C TYR A 351 -17.72 -10.60 -31.78
N TYR A 352 -17.15 -9.42 -31.87
CA TYR A 352 -17.81 -8.16 -31.54
C TYR A 352 -18.11 -7.39 -32.83
N VAL A 353 -19.32 -6.92 -32.96
CA VAL A 353 -19.69 -5.91 -33.97
C VAL A 353 -19.78 -4.59 -33.22
N VAL A 354 -19.02 -3.61 -33.65
CA VAL A 354 -18.98 -2.31 -32.98
C VAL A 354 -19.22 -1.18 -33.97
N GLU A 355 -19.97 -0.15 -33.54
CA GLU A 355 -20.21 1.09 -34.25
C GLU A 355 -19.72 2.25 -33.41
N PHE A 356 -18.84 3.06 -33.97
CA PHE A 356 -18.43 4.33 -33.38
C PHE A 356 -19.52 5.38 -33.61
N VAL A 357 -19.96 6.07 -32.52
CA VAL A 357 -20.96 7.13 -32.61
C VAL A 357 -20.29 8.49 -32.48
N GLN A 358 -19.53 8.72 -31.42
CA GLN A 358 -18.78 9.96 -31.26
C GLN A 358 -17.64 9.82 -30.23
N ARG A 359 -16.66 10.70 -30.32
CA ARG A 359 -15.64 10.92 -29.33
C ARG A 359 -15.68 12.38 -28.88
N TYR A 360 -15.62 12.64 -27.62
CA TYR A 360 -15.72 13.98 -27.05
C TYR A 360 -15.05 14.06 -25.68
N LEU A 361 -14.67 15.28 -25.30
CA LEU A 361 -14.28 15.57 -23.92
C LEU A 361 -15.53 15.93 -23.13
N ASP A 362 -15.82 15.15 -22.08
CA ASP A 362 -16.98 15.39 -21.23
C ASP A 362 -16.83 16.68 -20.44
N GLN A 363 -17.71 17.63 -20.67
CA GLN A 363 -17.74 18.95 -20.02
C GLN A 363 -18.75 19.03 -18.87
N GLN A 364 -19.30 17.88 -18.41
CA GLN A 364 -20.22 17.87 -17.28
C GLN A 364 -19.49 18.44 -16.03
N PRO A 365 -19.95 19.59 -15.48
CA PRO A 365 -19.30 20.17 -14.34
C PRO A 365 -19.49 19.29 -13.09
N SER A 366 -18.54 19.33 -12.18
CA SER A 366 -18.74 18.85 -10.82
C SER A 366 -19.65 19.79 -10.02
N VAL A 367 -20.08 19.34 -8.85
CA VAL A 367 -20.90 20.14 -7.94
C VAL A 367 -20.23 20.21 -6.57
N LYS A 368 -20.20 21.42 -6.01
CA LYS A 368 -19.81 21.68 -4.63
C LYS A 368 -21.06 21.83 -3.77
N ALA A 369 -21.16 21.08 -2.68
CA ALA A 369 -22.33 21.08 -1.79
C ALA A 369 -21.93 20.78 -0.35
N ARG A 370 -22.76 21.17 0.62
CA ARG A 370 -22.73 20.64 1.99
C ARG A 370 -23.87 19.69 2.21
N MET A 371 -23.63 18.62 2.97
CA MET A 371 -24.66 17.62 3.24
C MET A 371 -24.66 17.18 4.71
N VAL A 372 -25.86 17.10 5.28
CA VAL A 372 -26.13 16.27 6.46
C VAL A 372 -26.55 14.89 5.93
N ILE A 373 -25.90 13.85 6.38
CA ILE A 373 -26.26 12.46 6.06
C ILE A 373 -26.67 11.81 7.38
N THR A 374 -27.92 11.37 7.50
CA THR A 374 -28.41 10.82 8.77
C THR A 374 -29.50 9.76 8.57
N GLU A 375 -29.51 8.79 9.49
CA GLU A 375 -30.59 7.79 9.64
C GLU A 375 -31.44 8.06 10.89
N ASN A 376 -30.98 8.98 11.75
CA ASN A 376 -31.50 9.15 13.10
C ASN A 376 -32.43 10.37 13.29
N THR A 377 -32.40 11.30 12.33
CA THR A 377 -33.17 12.56 12.44
C THR A 377 -33.92 12.84 11.15
N ASP A 378 -35.19 13.25 11.29
CA ASP A 378 -35.98 13.67 10.14
C ASP A 378 -35.37 14.90 9.45
N GLY A 379 -35.05 14.74 8.15
CA GLY A 379 -34.36 15.76 7.38
C GLY A 379 -35.12 17.06 7.24
N GLN A 380 -36.47 17.00 7.21
CA GLN A 380 -37.30 18.23 7.17
C GLN A 380 -37.15 19.03 8.47
N THR A 381 -37.05 18.36 9.60
CA THR A 381 -36.80 19.01 10.89
C THR A 381 -35.48 19.78 10.90
N ILE A 382 -34.40 19.17 10.32
CA ILE A 382 -33.09 19.82 10.20
C ILE A 382 -33.18 21.03 9.29
N LEU A 383 -33.85 20.90 8.14
CA LEU A 383 -33.98 21.99 7.17
C LEU A 383 -34.84 23.14 7.73
N ASP A 384 -35.90 22.84 8.53
CA ASP A 384 -36.74 23.84 9.17
C ASP A 384 -35.97 24.58 10.29
N GLU A 385 -35.10 23.89 11.05
CA GLU A 385 -34.19 24.52 12.02
C GLU A 385 -33.25 25.51 11.30
N TRP A 386 -32.66 25.13 10.17
CA TRP A 386 -31.79 26.01 9.39
C TRP A 386 -32.56 27.25 8.90
N LYS A 387 -33.77 27.07 8.32
CA LYS A 387 -34.59 28.16 7.82
C LYS A 387 -35.07 29.10 8.90
N ALA A 388 -35.26 28.59 10.13
CA ALA A 388 -35.66 29.41 11.29
C ALA A 388 -34.48 30.18 11.91
N GLY A 389 -33.24 29.78 11.57
CA GLY A 389 -32.01 30.41 12.03
C GLY A 389 -31.47 31.48 11.07
N GLU A 390 -30.17 31.54 10.90
CA GLU A 390 -29.50 32.51 10.02
C GLU A 390 -29.65 32.19 8.53
N ALA A 391 -29.97 30.95 8.19
CA ALA A 391 -30.12 30.41 6.85
C ALA A 391 -28.90 30.71 5.91
N THR A 392 -27.70 30.59 6.46
CA THR A 392 -26.42 30.78 5.75
C THR A 392 -25.69 29.46 5.55
N GLU A 393 -24.68 29.41 4.67
CA GLU A 393 -23.78 28.24 4.54
C GLU A 393 -23.10 27.90 5.86
N ALA A 394 -22.61 28.91 6.59
CA ALA A 394 -21.97 28.71 7.89
C ALA A 394 -22.91 28.07 8.92
N SER A 395 -24.17 28.51 8.97
CA SER A 395 -25.15 27.88 9.87
C SER A 395 -25.53 26.46 9.41
N PHE A 396 -25.44 26.16 8.12
CA PHE A 396 -25.65 24.80 7.61
C PHE A 396 -24.49 23.87 8.00
N GLU A 397 -23.25 24.37 7.98
CA GLU A 397 -22.09 23.64 8.49
C GLU A 397 -22.26 23.21 9.95
N GLU A 398 -22.77 24.08 10.80
CA GLU A 398 -23.04 23.73 12.20
C GLU A 398 -24.14 22.65 12.34
N LEU A 399 -25.11 22.61 11.42
CA LEU A 399 -26.09 21.52 11.38
C LEU A 399 -25.45 20.21 10.88
N CYS A 400 -24.53 20.27 9.94
CA CYS A 400 -23.75 19.10 9.53
C CYS A 400 -23.02 18.50 10.74
N LYS A 401 -22.29 19.31 11.50
CA LYS A 401 -21.60 18.89 12.72
C LYS A 401 -22.54 18.33 13.80
N LYS A 402 -23.78 18.83 13.87
CA LYS A 402 -24.75 18.45 14.89
C LYS A 402 -25.51 17.17 14.58
N TYR A 403 -25.85 16.93 13.33
CA TYR A 403 -26.83 15.91 12.93
C TYR A 403 -26.28 14.83 12.00
N SER A 404 -25.14 15.05 11.35
CA SER A 404 -24.63 14.08 10.38
C SER A 404 -24.04 12.86 11.08
N ASP A 405 -24.36 11.68 10.57
CA ASP A 405 -23.75 10.41 10.96
C ASP A 405 -22.43 10.17 10.21
N ASP A 406 -22.09 11.00 9.20
CA ASP A 406 -20.80 10.97 8.52
C ASP A 406 -19.69 11.51 9.42
N THR A 407 -18.73 10.65 9.74
CA THR A 407 -17.61 10.97 10.64
C THR A 407 -16.65 12.02 10.07
N SER A 408 -16.60 12.18 8.74
CA SER A 408 -15.76 13.18 8.06
C SER A 408 -16.17 14.62 8.35
N VAL A 409 -17.41 14.82 8.80
CA VAL A 409 -17.98 16.14 9.13
C VAL A 409 -17.16 16.88 10.21
N SER A 410 -16.51 16.15 11.10
CA SER A 410 -15.63 16.74 12.12
C SER A 410 -14.45 17.51 11.51
N THR A 411 -14.02 17.18 10.30
CA THR A 411 -12.90 17.79 9.59
C THR A 411 -13.33 18.70 8.44
N ASN A 412 -14.36 18.32 7.68
CA ASN A 412 -14.81 19.03 6.48
C ASN A 412 -16.09 19.85 6.67
N GLY A 413 -16.75 19.76 7.84
CA GLY A 413 -18.01 20.46 8.09
C GLY A 413 -19.14 20.04 7.14
N GLY A 414 -19.11 18.80 6.64
CA GLY A 414 -20.07 18.28 5.67
C GLY A 414 -19.87 18.78 4.24
N LEU A 415 -18.72 19.37 3.92
CA LEU A 415 -18.38 19.88 2.60
C LEU A 415 -17.91 18.79 1.65
N TYR A 416 -18.49 18.75 0.46
CA TYR A 416 -18.12 17.93 -0.68
C TYR A 416 -17.70 18.85 -1.82
N GLU A 417 -16.39 18.92 -2.11
CA GLU A 417 -15.81 19.91 -3.03
C GLU A 417 -16.09 19.62 -4.50
N SER A 418 -16.18 18.33 -4.88
CA SER A 418 -16.23 17.93 -6.28
C SER A 418 -17.06 16.66 -6.45
N LEU A 419 -18.39 16.79 -6.30
CA LEU A 419 -19.31 15.70 -6.59
C LEU A 419 -19.39 15.52 -8.12
N LEU A 420 -19.15 14.29 -8.59
CA LEU A 420 -19.25 13.94 -10.00
C LEU A 420 -20.56 13.23 -10.27
N LYS A 421 -21.22 13.56 -11.37
CA LYS A 421 -22.48 12.94 -11.77
C LYS A 421 -22.33 11.43 -11.95
N SER A 422 -21.25 11.01 -12.61
CA SER A 422 -20.90 9.61 -12.85
C SER A 422 -20.83 8.74 -11.57
N ASN A 423 -20.45 9.34 -10.44
CA ASN A 423 -20.36 8.64 -9.15
C ASN A 423 -21.70 8.51 -8.43
N LEU A 424 -22.69 9.34 -8.79
CA LEU A 424 -23.96 9.41 -8.09
C LEU A 424 -25.14 8.80 -8.86
N GLU A 425 -25.15 8.91 -10.19
CA GLU A 425 -26.33 8.61 -11.01
C GLU A 425 -26.84 7.17 -10.90
N ASN A 426 -25.96 6.20 -10.64
CA ASN A 426 -26.35 4.80 -10.51
C ASN A 426 -26.80 4.43 -9.08
N SER A 427 -26.17 5.00 -8.07
CA SER A 427 -26.40 4.64 -6.65
C SER A 427 -27.32 5.60 -5.94
N TYR A 428 -27.38 6.84 -6.38
CA TYR A 428 -28.12 7.94 -5.77
C TYR A 428 -28.84 8.81 -6.82
N PRO A 429 -29.72 8.23 -7.68
CA PRO A 429 -30.27 8.94 -8.82
C PRO A 429 -31.02 10.22 -8.44
N ASP A 430 -31.86 10.20 -7.41
CA ASP A 430 -32.61 11.39 -6.98
C ASP A 430 -31.69 12.52 -6.49
N LEU A 431 -30.59 12.16 -5.79
CA LEU A 431 -29.58 13.11 -5.35
C LEU A 431 -28.80 13.67 -6.55
N SER A 432 -28.43 12.82 -7.49
CA SER A 432 -27.77 13.20 -8.73
C SER A 432 -28.63 14.15 -9.56
N ASP A 433 -29.88 13.79 -9.80
CA ASP A 433 -30.81 14.61 -10.60
C ASP A 433 -31.03 15.97 -9.97
N TRP A 434 -31.12 16.03 -8.64
CA TRP A 434 -31.29 17.31 -7.95
C TRP A 434 -30.02 18.18 -8.02
N LEU A 435 -28.83 17.59 -7.73
CA LEU A 435 -27.56 18.33 -7.70
C LEU A 435 -27.18 18.86 -9.08
N PHE A 436 -27.37 18.08 -10.14
CA PHE A 436 -26.94 18.39 -11.51
C PHE A 436 -28.03 19.02 -12.37
N SER A 437 -29.16 19.45 -11.77
CA SER A 437 -30.15 20.22 -12.48
C SER A 437 -29.62 21.59 -12.88
N GLU A 438 -29.87 22.00 -14.14
CA GLU A 438 -29.45 23.30 -14.69
C GLU A 438 -30.03 24.51 -13.95
N ASP A 439 -31.12 24.30 -13.22
CA ASP A 439 -31.83 25.37 -12.47
C ASP A 439 -31.20 25.64 -11.08
N ARG A 440 -30.19 24.86 -10.63
CA ARG A 440 -29.59 25.02 -9.30
C ARG A 440 -28.87 26.34 -9.13
N LYS A 441 -29.07 26.94 -7.93
CA LYS A 441 -28.43 28.18 -7.52
C LYS A 441 -27.83 28.04 -6.13
N GLU A 442 -26.81 28.81 -5.87
CA GLU A 442 -26.22 28.93 -4.55
C GLU A 442 -27.32 29.19 -3.49
N GLY A 443 -27.29 28.43 -2.41
CA GLY A 443 -28.26 28.47 -1.33
C GLY A 443 -29.52 27.61 -1.53
N ASP A 444 -29.66 26.94 -2.68
CA ASP A 444 -30.75 25.97 -2.87
C ASP A 444 -30.56 24.79 -1.90
N THR A 445 -31.66 24.36 -1.30
CA THR A 445 -31.68 23.27 -0.33
C THR A 445 -32.76 22.24 -0.64
N THR A 446 -32.51 21.00 -0.26
CA THR A 446 -33.48 19.90 -0.38
C THR A 446 -33.30 18.88 0.73
N VAL A 447 -34.32 18.03 0.87
CA VAL A 447 -34.26 16.80 1.67
C VAL A 447 -34.56 15.63 0.73
N ILE A 448 -33.67 14.66 0.70
CA ILE A 448 -33.82 13.45 -0.10
C ILE A 448 -33.64 12.25 0.82
N THR A 449 -34.64 11.36 0.88
CA THR A 449 -34.58 10.14 1.69
C THR A 449 -34.51 8.94 0.76
N MET A 450 -33.47 8.14 0.92
CA MET A 450 -33.25 6.92 0.16
C MET A 450 -34.18 5.79 0.63
N GLU A 451 -34.34 4.77 -0.22
CA GLU A 451 -35.08 3.55 0.15
C GLU A 451 -34.49 2.82 1.38
N SER A 452 -33.18 2.98 1.60
CA SER A 452 -32.48 2.46 2.79
C SER A 452 -32.93 3.12 4.11
N GLY A 453 -33.59 4.29 4.03
CA GLY A 453 -33.90 5.15 5.18
C GLY A 453 -32.87 6.25 5.43
N THR A 454 -31.71 6.22 4.80
CA THR A 454 -30.70 7.28 4.89
C THR A 454 -31.23 8.57 4.27
N THR A 455 -31.14 9.68 5.00
CA THR A 455 -31.62 10.98 4.58
C THR A 455 -30.45 11.94 4.33
N TYR A 456 -30.48 12.59 3.18
CA TYR A 456 -29.57 13.66 2.78
C TYR A 456 -30.29 14.99 2.88
N VAL A 457 -29.80 15.91 3.73
CA VAL A 457 -30.21 17.32 3.70
C VAL A 457 -29.08 18.07 3.01
N VAL A 458 -29.36 18.67 1.87
CA VAL A 458 -28.37 19.20 0.95
C VAL A 458 -28.47 20.72 0.87
N TYR A 459 -27.33 21.39 0.90
CA TYR A 459 -27.13 22.79 0.59
C TYR A 459 -26.20 22.91 -0.64
N TYR A 460 -26.72 23.43 -1.74
CA TYR A 460 -25.98 23.64 -2.98
C TYR A 460 -25.10 24.88 -2.88
N ILE A 461 -23.82 24.77 -3.21
CA ILE A 461 -22.87 25.88 -3.17
C ILE A 461 -22.60 26.40 -4.59
N SER A 462 -22.06 25.57 -5.48
CA SER A 462 -21.69 25.99 -6.83
C SER A 462 -21.44 24.81 -7.78
N GLN A 463 -21.34 25.11 -9.07
CA GLN A 463 -20.66 24.23 -10.00
C GLN A 463 -19.14 24.38 -9.85
N GLY A 464 -18.42 23.30 -10.14
CA GLY A 464 -16.97 23.25 -10.20
C GLY A 464 -16.46 22.83 -11.59
N ASP A 465 -15.19 22.54 -11.67
CA ASP A 465 -14.55 22.08 -12.91
C ASP A 465 -15.07 20.68 -13.31
N PRO A 466 -15.06 20.33 -14.61
CA PRO A 466 -15.37 18.99 -15.06
C PRO A 466 -14.31 17.98 -14.62
N GLU A 467 -14.70 16.69 -14.57
CA GLU A 467 -13.88 15.59 -14.04
C GLU A 467 -12.48 15.54 -14.64
N TRP A 468 -12.36 15.65 -15.98
CA TRP A 468 -11.07 15.59 -16.66
C TRP A 468 -10.10 16.68 -16.17
N LYS A 469 -10.62 17.91 -15.94
CA LYS A 469 -9.83 19.04 -15.47
C LYS A 469 -9.36 18.85 -14.03
N ILE A 470 -10.25 18.34 -13.17
CA ILE A 470 -9.92 17.98 -11.78
C ILE A 470 -8.83 16.92 -11.75
N ASN A 471 -8.95 15.86 -12.56
CA ASN A 471 -8.00 14.76 -12.62
C ASN A 471 -6.63 15.19 -13.13
N ILE A 472 -6.59 16.01 -14.18
CA ILE A 472 -5.32 16.56 -14.70
C ILE A 472 -4.70 17.51 -13.68
N SER A 473 -5.47 18.41 -13.09
CA SER A 473 -4.98 19.33 -12.06
C SER A 473 -4.37 18.57 -10.89
N SER A 474 -5.04 17.52 -10.41
CA SER A 474 -4.53 16.65 -9.34
C SER A 474 -3.25 15.92 -9.76
N THR A 475 -3.20 15.40 -10.98
CA THR A 475 -2.02 14.69 -11.52
C THR A 475 -0.80 15.63 -11.58
N LEU A 476 -0.98 16.81 -12.16
CA LEU A 476 0.09 17.82 -12.29
C LEU A 476 0.53 18.34 -10.91
N LEU A 477 -0.41 18.57 -10.00
CA LEU A 477 -0.09 19.02 -8.64
C LEU A 477 0.71 17.95 -7.90
N ASN A 478 0.29 16.68 -7.96
CA ASN A 478 1.00 15.57 -7.33
C ASN A 478 2.43 15.43 -7.91
N GLN A 479 2.59 15.59 -9.21
CA GLN A 479 3.91 15.58 -9.85
C GLN A 479 4.78 16.75 -9.37
N LYS A 480 4.27 17.98 -9.41
CA LYS A 480 4.98 19.18 -8.90
C LYS A 480 5.41 19.01 -7.45
N MET A 481 4.54 18.45 -6.60
CA MET A 481 4.83 18.25 -5.18
C MET A 481 5.84 17.12 -4.96
N SER A 482 5.78 16.04 -5.76
CA SER A 482 6.77 14.97 -5.75
C SER A 482 8.16 15.47 -6.16
N ASP A 483 8.22 16.24 -7.24
CA ASP A 483 9.46 16.84 -7.73
C ASP A 483 10.03 17.84 -6.71
N TYR A 484 9.18 18.66 -6.10
CA TYR A 484 9.56 19.58 -5.04
C TYR A 484 10.17 18.84 -3.84
N LEU A 485 9.50 17.78 -3.32
CA LEU A 485 10.03 16.98 -2.21
C LEU A 485 11.36 16.32 -2.57
N THR A 486 11.48 15.79 -3.77
CA THR A 486 12.73 15.20 -4.28
C THR A 486 13.85 16.24 -4.28
N GLN A 487 13.59 17.42 -4.85
CA GLN A 487 14.57 18.50 -4.94
C GLN A 487 15.06 18.98 -3.57
N ILE A 488 14.15 19.21 -2.61
CA ILE A 488 14.54 19.72 -1.29
C ILE A 488 15.19 18.65 -0.42
N SER A 489 14.87 17.36 -0.63
CA SER A 489 15.43 16.24 0.14
C SER A 489 16.73 15.67 -0.43
N GLU A 490 17.09 15.96 -1.69
CA GLU A 490 18.27 15.41 -2.38
C GLU A 490 19.58 15.60 -1.60
N ASN A 491 19.71 16.73 -0.91
CA ASN A 491 20.90 17.06 -0.13
C ASN A 491 20.81 16.69 1.36
N ILE A 492 19.76 15.99 1.76
CA ILE A 492 19.59 15.50 3.14
C ILE A 492 20.30 14.16 3.29
N THR A 493 21.53 14.20 3.79
CA THR A 493 22.37 13.00 3.98
C THR A 493 21.84 12.08 5.05
N VAL A 494 22.10 10.78 4.89
CA VAL A 494 21.82 9.73 5.87
C VAL A 494 23.13 9.08 6.29
N GLU A 495 23.43 9.12 7.60
CA GLU A 495 24.61 8.50 8.17
C GLU A 495 24.20 7.46 9.21
N ASP A 496 24.58 6.20 8.97
CA ASP A 496 24.33 5.08 9.89
C ASP A 496 25.63 4.53 10.49
N PRO A 497 26.21 5.22 11.47
CA PRO A 497 27.52 4.84 12.02
C PRO A 497 27.50 3.51 12.79
N LYS A 498 26.31 2.95 13.02
CA LYS A 498 26.15 1.69 13.77
C LYS A 498 25.68 0.51 12.93
N GLY A 499 25.35 0.73 11.66
CA GLY A 499 24.81 -0.32 10.79
C GLY A 499 23.41 -0.80 11.21
N ASN A 500 22.57 0.11 11.72
CA ASN A 500 21.19 -0.21 12.11
C ASN A 500 20.27 -0.42 10.88
N LEU A 501 20.64 0.15 9.73
CA LEU A 501 19.89 0.17 8.49
C LEU A 501 20.58 -0.71 7.44
N ARG A 502 20.25 -2.00 7.45
CA ARG A 502 20.89 -2.99 6.56
C ARG A 502 20.78 -2.61 5.07
N TYR A 503 19.64 -2.03 4.67
CA TYR A 503 19.39 -1.67 3.29
C TYR A 503 20.44 -0.70 2.71
N LEU A 504 21.03 0.20 3.51
CA LEU A 504 22.09 1.11 3.04
C LEU A 504 23.34 0.36 2.63
N ALA A 505 23.70 -0.71 3.35
CA ALA A 505 24.84 -1.55 2.97
C ALA A 505 24.53 -2.37 1.70
N VAL A 506 23.28 -2.82 1.52
CA VAL A 506 22.85 -3.50 0.30
C VAL A 506 22.94 -2.55 -0.90
N GLN A 507 22.37 -1.36 -0.81
CA GLN A 507 22.43 -0.34 -1.87
C GLN A 507 23.86 0.01 -2.26
N ALA A 508 24.73 0.24 -1.27
CA ALA A 508 26.14 0.53 -1.54
C ALA A 508 26.86 -0.64 -2.28
N SER A 509 26.48 -1.89 -1.98
CA SER A 509 27.05 -3.06 -2.68
C SER A 509 26.52 -3.20 -4.11
N GLU A 510 25.24 -2.88 -4.34
CA GLU A 510 24.61 -2.90 -5.67
C GLU A 510 25.17 -1.77 -6.56
N GLU A 511 25.37 -0.57 -6.02
CA GLU A 511 26.00 0.54 -6.73
C GLU A 511 27.46 0.25 -7.10
N ALA A 512 28.22 -0.40 -6.21
CA ALA A 512 29.58 -0.84 -6.49
C ALA A 512 29.62 -1.89 -7.62
N ALA A 513 28.74 -2.89 -7.58
CA ALA A 513 28.64 -3.91 -8.62
C ALA A 513 28.19 -3.32 -9.98
N ALA A 514 27.24 -2.37 -9.96
CA ALA A 514 26.81 -1.67 -11.18
C ALA A 514 27.94 -0.82 -11.78
N SER A 515 28.75 -0.17 -10.94
CA SER A 515 29.89 0.62 -11.40
C SER A 515 31.03 -0.24 -11.98
N GLU A 516 31.28 -1.41 -11.38
CA GLU A 516 32.25 -2.39 -11.91
C GLU A 516 31.81 -2.92 -13.28
N SER A 517 30.53 -3.32 -13.42
CA SER A 517 29.99 -3.81 -14.69
C SER A 517 29.96 -2.74 -15.79
N ALA A 518 29.74 -1.47 -15.43
CA ALA A 518 29.81 -0.34 -16.37
C ALA A 518 31.25 -0.05 -16.82
N GLN A 519 32.24 -0.25 -15.94
CA GLN A 519 33.66 -0.12 -16.29
C GLN A 519 34.13 -1.27 -17.21
N GLU A 520 33.73 -2.52 -16.91
CA GLU A 520 34.03 -3.67 -17.77
C GLU A 520 33.42 -3.49 -19.18
N ALA A 521 32.17 -2.99 -19.28
CA ALA A 521 31.53 -2.72 -20.58
C ALA A 521 32.21 -1.59 -21.37
N THR A 522 32.82 -0.60 -20.70
CA THR A 522 33.60 0.45 -21.37
C THR A 522 34.99 -0.02 -21.79
N GLU A 523 35.61 -0.92 -21.01
CA GLU A 523 36.91 -1.52 -21.39
C GLU A 523 36.76 -2.51 -22.55
N GLU A 524 35.66 -3.28 -22.66
CA GLU A 524 35.37 -4.11 -23.83
C GLU A 524 35.12 -3.29 -25.10
N THR A 525 34.42 -2.15 -25.00
CA THR A 525 34.21 -1.29 -26.17
C THR A 525 35.46 -0.55 -26.62
N ASP A 526 36.37 -0.20 -25.71
CA ASP A 526 37.66 0.39 -26.07
C ASP A 526 38.65 -0.66 -26.62
N ALA A 527 38.59 -1.93 -26.17
CA ALA A 527 39.38 -3.02 -26.72
C ALA A 527 38.94 -3.40 -28.14
N ASP A 528 37.65 -3.38 -28.43
CA ASP A 528 37.11 -3.66 -29.77
C ASP A 528 37.38 -2.51 -30.75
N SER A 529 37.41 -1.25 -30.26
CA SER A 529 37.80 -0.09 -31.09
C SER A 529 39.26 0.00 -31.41
N THR A 530 40.17 -0.55 -30.55
CA THR A 530 41.61 -0.66 -30.82
C THR A 530 41.95 -1.84 -31.76
N ALA A 531 41.20 -2.94 -31.69
CA ALA A 531 41.36 -4.06 -32.62
C ALA A 531 40.96 -3.71 -34.07
N ALA A 532 39.90 -2.88 -34.23
CA ALA A 532 39.45 -2.41 -35.55
C ALA A 532 40.36 -1.35 -36.20
N SER A 533 41.23 -0.66 -35.42
CA SER A 533 42.20 0.31 -35.96
C SER A 533 43.55 -0.32 -36.39
N GLU A 534 43.90 -1.54 -35.92
CA GLU A 534 45.12 -2.26 -36.36
C GLU A 534 44.92 -3.07 -37.65
N GLU A 535 43.68 -3.44 -38.02
CA GLU A 535 43.42 -4.13 -39.30
C GLU A 535 43.39 -3.21 -40.54
N THR A 536 43.34 -1.90 -40.38
CA THR A 536 43.26 -0.94 -41.50
C THR A 536 44.62 -0.35 -41.95
N GLU A 537 45.72 -0.63 -41.27
CA GLU A 537 47.07 -0.17 -41.67
C GLU A 537 47.92 -1.17 -42.47
N SER A 538 47.40 -2.40 -42.73
CA SER A 538 48.16 -3.48 -43.39
C SER A 538 47.89 -3.68 -44.89
N THR A 539 47.19 -2.80 -45.59
CA THR A 539 46.86 -2.96 -47.01
C THR A 539 47.11 -1.70 -47.85
N THR A 540 48.33 -1.09 -47.78
CA THR A 540 48.82 -0.18 -48.83
C THR A 540 50.33 -0.20 -48.87
N ALA A 541 50.92 -1.26 -49.46
CA ALA A 541 52.23 -1.28 -50.06
C ALA A 541 52.39 -2.52 -50.96
N GLU A 542 51.92 -2.46 -52.23
CA GLU A 542 52.59 -2.94 -53.45
C GLU A 542 51.84 -2.44 -54.68
#